data_6c17875cb211fb1d22993c1ad4e2eef4
#
_entry.id   6c17875cb211fb1d22993c1ad4e2eef4
#
_cell.length_a   1.000
_cell.length_b   1.000
_cell.length_c   1.000
_cell.angle_alpha   90.00
_cell.angle_beta   90.00
_cell.angle_gamma   90.00
#
_symmetry.space_group_name_H-M   'P 1'
#
loop_
_entity.id
_entity.type
_entity.pdbx_description
1 polymer ?
#
loop_
_entity_poly.entity_id
_entity_poly.type
_entity_poly.pdbx_seq_one_letter_code
_entity_poly.pdbx_strand_id
1 'polypeptide(L)'
;IVGLYESTIDALCRKKGSITKIVASTATIRRAVEQCAALYDRDVRQFPHPALDAEDSFFARESKIDYANGIYGRKYIGLMPSGKTKAMMEIRSIAALLQKTKDMDIPDDIRDKFWTVTAYYNSLKDLGKASTMVDDDVKDFMKRICFRLKSSSDVRNIGTADELTSRLTTTELNKTLDKLEKIEYSAENIKNRVLPANIVLATNMISVGIDVARLNVMLLVGQPKLTSEYIQASSRVGREYPGMAFVMYDGGKSRDRSHYEQFRPYHESFYKYVEPTGATPFSGPARKRALHAVLIAYLRLSDPSLRLDNFAVNFRKDKYQKEIDEITDFIVRRCKSVNHRVNPYMEDDSELVRQEIESIFEKWQSLSDESNGIFFYGDRFMLKNPDGPGERLLKIFGTYRGDPAFETMTSMRNVDVMVPGSIIEWNEDK
;
A
#
# COMPACT_ATOMS: atom_id res chain seq x y z
N ILE A 1 13.13 1.13 6.26
CA ILE A 1 12.35 0.45 7.32
C ILE A 1 12.45 -1.07 7.16
N VAL A 2 12.07 -1.66 6.02
CA VAL A 2 12.14 -3.13 5.78
C VAL A 2 13.52 -3.70 6.13
N GLY A 3 14.61 -3.06 5.68
CA GLY A 3 15.98 -3.52 5.99
C GLY A 3 16.34 -3.44 7.47
N LEU A 4 15.76 -2.53 8.26
CA LEU A 4 15.93 -2.49 9.70
C LEU A 4 15.24 -3.69 10.38
N TYR A 5 13.99 -3.99 10.01
CA TYR A 5 13.29 -5.16 10.54
C TYR A 5 13.98 -6.47 10.14
N GLU A 6 14.44 -6.56 8.90
CA GLU A 6 15.20 -7.72 8.43
C GLU A 6 16.50 -7.89 9.22
N SER A 7 17.19 -6.79 9.55
CA SER A 7 18.41 -6.84 10.38
C SER A 7 18.16 -7.50 11.74
N THR A 8 17.03 -7.22 12.36
CA THR A 8 16.64 -7.86 13.62
C THR A 8 16.36 -9.34 13.45
N ILE A 9 15.66 -9.72 12.38
CA ILE A 9 15.37 -11.12 12.06
C ILE A 9 16.67 -11.89 11.82
N ASP A 10 17.59 -11.33 11.02
CA ASP A 10 18.90 -11.95 10.75
C ASP A 10 19.73 -12.09 12.04
N ALA A 11 19.73 -11.06 12.91
CA ALA A 11 20.42 -11.13 14.20
C ALA A 11 19.88 -12.24 15.10
N LEU A 12 18.55 -12.37 15.22
CA LEU A 12 17.88 -13.42 15.99
C LEU A 12 18.18 -14.83 15.44
N CYS A 13 18.18 -14.99 14.12
CA CYS A 13 18.51 -16.27 13.50
C CYS A 13 19.98 -16.66 13.74
N ARG A 14 20.90 -15.71 13.63
CA ARG A 14 22.34 -15.94 13.90
C ARG A 14 22.60 -16.27 15.38
N LYS A 15 21.86 -15.65 16.30
CA LYS A 15 21.93 -16.00 17.73
C LYS A 15 21.61 -17.49 17.98
N LYS A 16 20.77 -18.10 17.12
CA LYS A 16 20.46 -19.54 17.15
C LYS A 16 21.40 -20.40 16.27
N GLY A 17 22.49 -19.83 15.77
CA GLY A 17 23.45 -20.54 14.92
C GLY A 17 23.00 -20.76 13.47
N SER A 18 21.92 -20.10 13.04
CA SER A 18 21.36 -20.26 11.69
C SER A 18 21.68 -19.05 10.80
N ILE A 19 22.07 -19.29 9.55
CA ILE A 19 22.14 -18.28 8.50
C ILE A 19 20.89 -18.42 7.64
N THR A 20 20.03 -17.42 7.67
CA THR A 20 18.75 -17.43 6.95
C THR A 20 18.98 -17.28 5.44
N LYS A 21 18.39 -18.18 4.64
CA LYS A 21 18.27 -17.97 3.20
C LYS A 21 17.05 -17.09 2.92
N ILE A 22 17.25 -16.01 2.17
CA ILE A 22 16.18 -15.09 1.79
C ILE A 22 15.75 -15.40 0.36
N VAL A 23 14.46 -15.64 0.17
CA VAL A 23 13.82 -15.79 -1.14
C VAL A 23 12.78 -14.69 -1.27
N ALA A 24 12.98 -13.81 -2.24
CA ALA A 24 12.06 -12.70 -2.52
C ALA A 24 11.46 -12.86 -3.91
N SER A 25 10.19 -12.55 -4.06
CA SER A 25 9.47 -12.58 -5.34
C SER A 25 8.80 -11.24 -5.61
N THR A 26 8.95 -10.74 -6.82
CA THR A 26 8.28 -9.50 -7.28
C THR A 26 8.16 -9.51 -8.80
N ALA A 27 7.11 -8.90 -9.31
CA ALA A 27 6.91 -8.72 -10.74
C ALA A 27 7.57 -7.43 -11.29
N THR A 28 8.00 -6.52 -10.42
CA THR A 28 8.41 -5.16 -10.80
C THR A 28 9.68 -4.75 -10.07
N ILE A 29 10.81 -5.34 -10.43
CA ILE A 29 12.11 -4.95 -9.86
C ILE A 29 13.08 -4.54 -10.96
N ARG A 30 13.76 -3.43 -10.74
CA ARG A 30 14.89 -2.99 -11.53
C ARG A 30 16.08 -2.77 -10.60
N ARG A 31 17.28 -3.17 -11.04
CA ARG A 31 18.48 -3.18 -10.20
C ARG A 31 18.32 -4.02 -8.93
N ALA A 32 17.88 -5.27 -9.13
CA ALA A 32 17.61 -6.20 -8.04
C ALA A 32 18.84 -6.41 -7.13
N VAL A 33 20.04 -6.47 -7.73
CA VAL A 33 21.28 -6.72 -7.01
C VAL A 33 21.57 -5.58 -6.03
N GLU A 34 21.50 -4.34 -6.49
CA GLU A 34 21.78 -3.16 -5.65
C GLU A 34 20.72 -3.00 -4.56
N GLN A 35 19.45 -3.16 -4.91
CA GLN A 35 18.36 -3.01 -3.96
C GLN A 35 18.41 -4.09 -2.86
N CYS A 36 18.62 -5.34 -3.24
CA CYS A 36 18.70 -6.44 -2.27
C CYS A 36 19.99 -6.41 -1.45
N ALA A 37 21.11 -6.01 -2.04
CA ALA A 37 22.35 -5.80 -1.28
C ALA A 37 22.17 -4.72 -0.20
N ALA A 38 21.50 -3.62 -0.54
CA ALA A 38 21.18 -2.57 0.42
C ALA A 38 20.19 -3.03 1.53
N LEU A 39 19.20 -3.86 1.18
CA LEU A 39 18.22 -4.35 2.15
C LEU A 39 18.78 -5.44 3.06
N TYR A 40 19.54 -6.40 2.50
CA TYR A 40 19.88 -7.65 3.16
C TYR A 40 21.38 -7.77 3.50
N ASP A 41 22.21 -6.84 3.04
CA ASP A 41 23.68 -6.89 3.17
C ASP A 41 24.27 -8.25 2.71
N ARG A 42 23.76 -8.75 1.60
CA ARG A 42 24.13 -10.05 1.03
C ARG A 42 24.24 -9.98 -0.49
N ASP A 43 25.03 -10.90 -1.03
CA ASP A 43 25.04 -11.11 -2.47
C ASP A 43 23.75 -11.76 -2.94
N VAL A 44 23.29 -11.31 -4.08
CA VAL A 44 21.97 -11.66 -4.63
C VAL A 44 22.16 -12.36 -5.96
N ARG A 45 21.35 -13.38 -6.16
CA ARG A 45 21.19 -14.02 -7.47
C ARG A 45 19.76 -13.84 -7.92
N GLN A 46 19.57 -13.18 -9.05
CA GLN A 46 18.28 -13.05 -9.69
C GLN A 46 17.97 -14.32 -10.47
N PHE A 47 16.73 -14.83 -10.29
CA PHE A 47 16.22 -15.94 -11.06
C PHE A 47 14.76 -15.64 -11.48
N PRO A 48 14.37 -15.90 -12.72
CA PRO A 48 15.23 -16.38 -13.81
C PRO A 48 16.23 -15.31 -14.26
N HIS A 49 17.27 -15.75 -14.98
CA HIS A 49 18.13 -14.82 -15.71
C HIS A 49 17.31 -14.11 -16.81
N PRO A 50 17.74 -12.92 -17.25
CA PRO A 50 17.11 -12.25 -18.39
C PRO A 50 17.03 -13.19 -19.58
N ALA A 51 15.84 -13.32 -20.16
CA ALA A 51 15.62 -14.11 -21.37
C ALA A 51 16.15 -13.36 -22.60
N LEU A 52 16.39 -14.07 -23.69
CA LEU A 52 16.74 -13.49 -24.98
C LEU A 52 15.54 -12.83 -25.65
N ASP A 53 14.35 -13.35 -25.37
CA ASP A 53 13.09 -12.82 -25.84
C ASP A 53 12.29 -12.27 -24.65
N ALA A 54 11.74 -11.07 -24.79
CA ALA A 54 10.92 -10.45 -23.77
C ALA A 54 9.58 -11.18 -23.55
N GLU A 55 9.08 -11.87 -24.58
CA GLU A 55 7.81 -12.61 -24.55
C GLU A 55 7.96 -14.06 -24.05
N ASP A 56 9.20 -14.55 -23.89
CA ASP A 56 9.50 -15.93 -23.46
C ASP A 56 10.48 -15.94 -22.29
N SER A 57 9.99 -16.07 -21.09
CA SER A 57 10.79 -16.21 -19.87
C SER A 57 10.73 -17.65 -19.36
N PHE A 58 11.61 -18.00 -18.40
CA PHE A 58 11.63 -19.34 -17.79
C PHE A 58 10.26 -19.77 -17.20
N PHE A 59 9.51 -18.81 -16.64
CA PHE A 59 8.23 -19.10 -15.96
C PHE A 59 7.01 -18.88 -16.83
N ALA A 60 7.11 -18.05 -17.88
CA ALA A 60 5.94 -17.63 -18.61
C ALA A 60 6.28 -17.28 -20.06
N ARG A 61 5.38 -17.64 -20.95
CA ARG A 61 5.34 -17.16 -22.32
C ARG A 61 4.14 -16.25 -22.49
N GLU A 62 4.32 -15.15 -23.18
CA GLU A 62 3.21 -14.28 -23.50
C GLU A 62 2.34 -14.93 -24.57
N SER A 63 1.07 -15.18 -24.21
CA SER A 63 0.09 -15.70 -25.17
C SER A 63 -0.36 -14.58 -26.10
N LYS A 64 -0.26 -14.80 -27.40
CA LYS A 64 -0.83 -13.87 -28.38
C LYS A 64 -2.35 -13.87 -28.26
N ILE A 65 -2.95 -12.68 -28.27
CA ILE A 65 -4.40 -12.52 -28.23
C ILE A 65 -4.99 -13.19 -29.47
N ASP A 66 -5.91 -14.13 -29.24
CA ASP A 66 -6.67 -14.82 -30.29
C ASP A 66 -8.14 -14.93 -29.87
N TYR A 67 -8.92 -13.97 -30.30
CA TYR A 67 -10.34 -13.90 -29.95
C TYR A 67 -11.14 -15.11 -30.46
N ALA A 68 -10.72 -15.70 -31.56
CA ALA A 68 -11.40 -16.87 -32.13
C ALA A 68 -11.24 -18.12 -31.27
N ASN A 69 -10.10 -18.24 -30.59
CA ASN A 69 -9.82 -19.36 -29.67
C ASN A 69 -10.04 -18.97 -28.20
N GLY A 70 -10.71 -17.85 -27.89
CA GLY A 70 -11.03 -17.42 -26.53
C GLY A 70 -9.83 -16.94 -25.71
N ILE A 71 -8.72 -16.58 -26.36
CA ILE A 71 -7.55 -16.01 -25.71
C ILE A 71 -7.69 -14.50 -25.69
N TYR A 72 -8.02 -13.98 -24.52
CA TYR A 72 -8.29 -12.57 -24.30
C TYR A 72 -7.13 -11.90 -23.57
N GLY A 73 -7.03 -10.57 -23.75
CA GLY A 73 -6.07 -9.74 -23.06
C GLY A 73 -6.73 -8.59 -22.32
N ARG A 74 -5.89 -7.77 -21.69
CA ARG A 74 -6.31 -6.50 -21.10
C ARG A 74 -6.14 -5.38 -22.13
N LYS A 75 -7.21 -4.61 -22.33
CA LYS A 75 -7.19 -3.44 -23.21
C LYS A 75 -6.97 -2.17 -22.40
N TYR A 76 -5.92 -1.44 -22.71
CA TYR A 76 -5.65 -0.11 -22.14
C TYR A 76 -6.25 0.97 -23.04
N ILE A 77 -6.92 1.95 -22.44
CA ILE A 77 -7.61 3.03 -23.15
C ILE A 77 -7.25 4.34 -22.48
N GLY A 78 -6.49 5.19 -23.20
CA GLY A 78 -6.10 6.52 -22.72
C GLY A 78 -7.22 7.53 -22.95
N LEU A 79 -7.61 8.26 -21.91
CA LEU A 79 -8.61 9.33 -21.95
C LEU A 79 -7.95 10.63 -21.51
N MET A 80 -8.03 11.68 -22.33
CA MET A 80 -7.63 13.04 -21.96
C MET A 80 -8.75 14.02 -22.30
N PRO A 81 -9.23 14.81 -21.33
CA PRO A 81 -10.28 15.78 -21.59
C PRO A 81 -9.80 16.89 -22.53
N SER A 82 -10.61 17.19 -23.54
CA SER A 82 -10.42 18.34 -24.41
C SER A 82 -11.61 19.31 -24.24
N GLY A 83 -11.32 20.55 -23.91
CA GLY A 83 -12.35 21.59 -23.70
C GLY A 83 -13.28 21.37 -22.51
N LYS A 84 -12.95 20.44 -21.60
CA LYS A 84 -13.66 20.15 -20.35
C LYS A 84 -12.67 19.90 -19.22
N THR A 85 -13.16 19.96 -17.98
CA THR A 85 -12.36 19.66 -16.81
C THR A 85 -12.15 18.14 -16.63
N LYS A 86 -11.08 17.75 -15.92
CA LYS A 86 -10.84 16.37 -15.53
C LYS A 86 -12.03 15.79 -14.77
N ALA A 87 -12.60 16.54 -13.80
CA ALA A 87 -13.76 16.11 -13.02
C ALA A 87 -14.99 15.80 -13.90
N MET A 88 -15.26 16.64 -14.91
CA MET A 88 -16.36 16.37 -15.85
C MET A 88 -16.13 15.12 -16.69
N MET A 89 -14.90 14.84 -17.08
CA MET A 89 -14.55 13.60 -17.78
C MET A 89 -14.74 12.40 -16.86
N GLU A 90 -14.31 12.50 -15.61
CA GLU A 90 -14.45 11.46 -14.59
C GLU A 90 -15.92 11.08 -14.36
N ILE A 91 -16.79 12.08 -14.08
CA ILE A 91 -18.23 11.89 -13.93
C ILE A 91 -18.82 11.16 -15.13
N ARG A 92 -18.49 11.63 -16.34
CA ARG A 92 -19.03 11.06 -17.59
C ARG A 92 -18.54 9.64 -17.83
N SER A 93 -17.29 9.36 -17.56
CA SER A 93 -16.69 8.03 -17.78
C SER A 93 -17.30 7.02 -16.80
N ILE A 94 -17.39 7.36 -15.52
CA ILE A 94 -17.99 6.48 -14.50
C ILE A 94 -19.47 6.24 -14.83
N ALA A 95 -20.24 7.29 -15.10
CA ALA A 95 -21.65 7.18 -15.42
C ALA A 95 -21.90 6.34 -16.69
N ALA A 96 -21.08 6.54 -17.72
CA ALA A 96 -21.20 5.78 -18.97
C ALA A 96 -20.88 4.30 -18.78
N LEU A 97 -19.80 3.97 -18.05
CA LEU A 97 -19.42 2.60 -17.75
C LEU A 97 -20.49 1.87 -16.95
N LEU A 98 -21.01 2.51 -15.90
CA LEU A 98 -22.04 1.94 -15.05
C LEU A 98 -23.35 1.72 -15.83
N GLN A 99 -23.85 2.74 -16.51
CA GLN A 99 -25.14 2.64 -17.21
C GLN A 99 -25.05 1.72 -18.41
N LYS A 100 -23.96 1.77 -19.20
CA LYS A 100 -23.82 0.93 -20.40
C LYS A 100 -23.79 -0.55 -20.07
N THR A 101 -23.14 -0.96 -19.00
CA THR A 101 -23.13 -2.37 -18.58
C THR A 101 -24.54 -2.87 -18.25
N LYS A 102 -25.40 -2.03 -17.70
CA LYS A 102 -26.81 -2.37 -17.49
C LYS A 102 -27.59 -2.49 -18.81
N ASP A 103 -27.33 -1.58 -19.76
CA ASP A 103 -28.09 -1.44 -21.00
C ASP A 103 -27.70 -2.46 -22.08
N MET A 104 -26.55 -3.12 -21.94
CA MET A 104 -26.11 -4.12 -22.92
C MET A 104 -26.98 -5.36 -22.85
N ASP A 105 -27.36 -5.87 -24.03
CA ASP A 105 -28.04 -7.16 -24.17
C ASP A 105 -27.01 -8.29 -24.17
N ILE A 106 -26.64 -8.73 -22.97
CA ILE A 106 -25.66 -9.79 -22.71
C ILE A 106 -26.16 -10.68 -21.56
N PRO A 107 -25.76 -11.96 -21.53
CA PRO A 107 -26.07 -12.87 -20.43
C PRO A 107 -25.61 -12.33 -19.06
N ASP A 108 -26.30 -12.69 -17.99
CA ASP A 108 -26.05 -12.18 -16.65
C ASP A 108 -24.66 -12.57 -16.11
N ASP A 109 -24.18 -13.77 -16.46
CA ASP A 109 -22.83 -14.24 -16.11
C ASP A 109 -21.73 -13.39 -16.77
N ILE A 110 -21.92 -12.98 -18.01
CA ILE A 110 -21.04 -12.03 -18.70
C ILE A 110 -21.20 -10.62 -18.13
N ARG A 111 -22.45 -10.19 -17.89
CA ARG A 111 -22.74 -8.90 -17.28
C ARG A 111 -22.07 -8.73 -15.93
N ASP A 112 -22.07 -9.78 -15.10
CA ASP A 112 -21.40 -9.77 -13.80
C ASP A 112 -19.90 -9.42 -13.90
N LYS A 113 -19.22 -9.94 -14.89
CA LYS A 113 -17.77 -9.69 -15.10
C LYS A 113 -17.44 -8.21 -15.36
N PHE A 114 -18.41 -7.44 -15.83
CA PHE A 114 -18.27 -6.00 -16.13
C PHE A 114 -19.15 -5.11 -15.24
N TRP A 115 -19.84 -5.70 -14.26
CA TRP A 115 -20.78 -4.97 -13.41
C TRP A 115 -20.10 -3.96 -12.51
N THR A 116 -19.04 -4.35 -11.83
CA THR A 116 -18.33 -3.52 -10.88
C THR A 116 -17.28 -2.65 -11.59
N VAL A 117 -17.38 -1.34 -11.44
CA VAL A 117 -16.33 -0.40 -11.90
C VAL A 117 -15.38 -0.12 -10.75
N THR A 118 -14.11 -0.42 -10.95
CA THR A 118 -13.05 -0.07 -9.98
C THR A 118 -12.43 1.27 -10.37
N ALA A 119 -12.52 2.28 -9.51
CA ALA A 119 -11.89 3.57 -9.73
C ALA A 119 -10.67 3.74 -8.81
N TYR A 120 -9.48 3.83 -9.42
CA TYR A 120 -8.22 3.96 -8.72
C TYR A 120 -7.79 5.43 -8.60
N TYR A 121 -7.39 5.84 -7.40
CA TYR A 121 -6.94 7.19 -7.09
C TYR A 121 -5.54 7.21 -6.50
N ASN A 122 -4.76 8.22 -6.87
CA ASN A 122 -3.38 8.39 -6.39
C ASN A 122 -3.28 8.94 -4.96
N SER A 123 -4.39 9.38 -4.37
CA SER A 123 -4.44 9.91 -3.01
C SER A 123 -5.81 9.74 -2.35
N LEU A 124 -5.84 9.65 -1.01
CA LEU A 124 -7.08 9.64 -0.22
C LEU A 124 -7.89 10.94 -0.40
N LYS A 125 -7.21 12.07 -0.63
CA LYS A 125 -7.88 13.36 -0.89
C LYS A 125 -8.69 13.34 -2.18
N ASP A 126 -8.14 12.79 -3.26
CA ASP A 126 -8.84 12.69 -4.54
C ASP A 126 -9.99 11.67 -4.44
N LEU A 127 -9.76 10.56 -3.76
CA LEU A 127 -10.79 9.55 -3.49
C LEU A 127 -11.96 10.14 -2.66
N GLY A 128 -11.68 10.91 -1.63
CA GLY A 128 -12.72 11.55 -0.82
C GLY A 128 -13.64 12.48 -1.63
N LYS A 129 -13.06 13.25 -2.58
CA LYS A 129 -13.84 14.05 -3.53
C LYS A 129 -14.68 13.18 -4.46
N ALA A 130 -14.13 12.06 -4.90
CA ALA A 130 -14.81 11.14 -5.79
C ALA A 130 -16.01 10.47 -5.11
N SER A 131 -15.94 10.17 -3.83
CA SER A 131 -17.06 9.61 -3.07
C SER A 131 -18.29 10.54 -3.14
N THR A 132 -18.12 11.83 -2.84
CA THR A 132 -19.20 12.82 -2.97
C THR A 132 -19.69 12.95 -4.41
N MET A 133 -18.76 13.00 -5.37
CA MET A 133 -19.08 13.11 -6.80
C MET A 133 -19.91 11.90 -7.30
N VAL A 134 -19.63 10.69 -6.82
CA VAL A 134 -20.41 9.50 -7.18
C VAL A 134 -21.84 9.59 -6.64
N ASP A 135 -21.99 10.08 -5.43
CA ASP A 135 -23.32 10.16 -4.80
C ASP A 135 -24.21 11.21 -5.43
N ASP A 136 -23.66 12.30 -5.90
CA ASP A 136 -24.41 13.43 -6.46
C ASP A 136 -24.34 13.46 -8.00
N ASP A 137 -23.19 13.83 -8.54
CA ASP A 137 -23.01 14.17 -9.96
C ASP A 137 -23.16 12.97 -10.90
N VAL A 138 -22.60 11.80 -10.52
CA VAL A 138 -22.62 10.59 -11.36
C VAL A 138 -24.05 10.09 -11.52
N LYS A 139 -24.81 10.04 -10.41
CA LYS A 139 -26.23 9.63 -10.44
C LYS A 139 -27.07 10.52 -11.33
N ASP A 140 -26.85 11.82 -11.25
CA ASP A 140 -27.58 12.78 -12.09
C ASP A 140 -27.14 12.70 -13.56
N PHE A 141 -25.87 12.47 -13.82
CA PHE A 141 -25.41 12.30 -15.19
C PHE A 141 -25.93 11.01 -15.84
N MET A 142 -26.07 9.92 -15.08
CA MET A 142 -26.69 8.69 -15.55
C MET A 142 -28.16 8.92 -16.00
N LYS A 143 -28.93 9.67 -15.25
CA LYS A 143 -30.32 10.08 -15.67
C LYS A 143 -30.28 10.82 -17.00
N ARG A 144 -29.31 11.75 -17.18
CA ARG A 144 -29.17 12.51 -18.44
C ARG A 144 -28.74 11.60 -19.61
N ILE A 145 -27.90 10.58 -19.37
CA ILE A 145 -27.51 9.59 -20.39
C ILE A 145 -28.78 8.83 -20.86
N CYS A 146 -29.53 8.26 -19.94
CA CYS A 146 -30.76 7.54 -20.25
C CYS A 146 -31.74 8.38 -21.05
N PHE A 147 -31.96 9.62 -20.64
CA PHE A 147 -32.85 10.56 -21.36
C PHE A 147 -32.36 10.85 -22.79
N ARG A 148 -31.05 11.14 -22.95
CA ARG A 148 -30.46 11.48 -24.27
C ARG A 148 -30.43 10.31 -25.26
N LEU A 149 -30.16 9.12 -24.76
CA LEU A 149 -30.10 7.91 -25.58
C LEU A 149 -31.44 7.26 -25.78
N LYS A 150 -32.54 7.82 -25.21
CA LYS A 150 -33.88 7.22 -25.20
C LYS A 150 -33.79 5.76 -24.80
N SER A 151 -32.96 5.46 -23.79
CA SER A 151 -32.77 4.11 -23.31
C SER A 151 -34.12 3.55 -22.85
N SER A 152 -34.42 2.32 -23.28
CA SER A 152 -35.61 1.59 -22.80
C SER A 152 -35.42 1.06 -21.38
N SER A 153 -34.18 1.09 -20.87
CA SER A 153 -33.88 0.66 -19.51
C SER A 153 -33.95 1.80 -18.52
N ASP A 154 -34.37 1.49 -17.31
CA ASP A 154 -34.30 2.42 -16.18
C ASP A 154 -32.87 2.79 -15.82
N VAL A 155 -32.71 3.94 -15.16
CA VAL A 155 -31.42 4.33 -14.59
C VAL A 155 -30.89 3.24 -13.63
N ARG A 156 -29.62 2.87 -13.74
CA ARG A 156 -29.00 1.92 -12.81
C ARG A 156 -28.96 2.53 -11.41
N ASN A 157 -29.46 1.79 -10.42
CA ASN A 157 -29.34 2.17 -9.01
C ASN A 157 -27.94 1.72 -8.51
N ILE A 158 -27.09 2.67 -8.12
CA ILE A 158 -25.70 2.38 -7.73
C ILE A 158 -25.45 2.41 -6.23
N GLY A 159 -26.41 2.87 -5.41
CA GLY A 159 -26.21 2.99 -3.96
C GLY A 159 -25.04 3.94 -3.61
N THR A 160 -24.35 3.64 -2.52
CA THR A 160 -23.08 4.27 -2.11
C THR A 160 -21.90 3.50 -2.69
N ALA A 161 -20.78 4.19 -2.91
CA ALA A 161 -19.54 3.55 -3.35
C ALA A 161 -18.94 2.70 -2.22
N ASP A 162 -18.44 1.51 -2.57
CA ASP A 162 -17.60 0.72 -1.68
C ASP A 162 -16.15 1.24 -1.73
N GLU A 163 -15.36 1.07 -0.67
CA GLU A 163 -14.00 1.56 -0.61
C GLU A 163 -12.98 0.45 -0.34
N LEU A 164 -11.77 0.62 -0.91
CA LEU A 164 -10.59 -0.20 -0.63
C LEU A 164 -9.41 0.74 -0.35
N THR A 165 -9.33 1.22 0.89
CA THR A 165 -8.34 2.23 1.30
C THR A 165 -7.72 1.90 2.65
N SER A 166 -6.59 2.54 2.96
CA SER A 166 -5.90 2.39 4.25
C SER A 166 -6.64 3.01 5.44
N ARG A 167 -7.69 3.80 5.20
CA ARG A 167 -8.51 4.40 6.27
C ARG A 167 -9.56 3.46 6.83
N LEU A 168 -9.86 2.37 6.13
CA LEU A 168 -10.79 1.36 6.61
C LEU A 168 -10.15 0.49 7.69
N THR A 169 -10.94 0.08 8.65
CA THR A 169 -10.56 -0.96 9.59
C THR A 169 -10.44 -2.32 8.89
N THR A 170 -9.69 -3.24 9.46
CA THR A 170 -9.56 -4.60 8.92
C THR A 170 -10.91 -5.29 8.75
N THR A 171 -11.86 -5.04 9.65
CA THR A 171 -13.22 -5.62 9.59
C THR A 171 -14.01 -5.06 8.40
N GLU A 172 -13.95 -3.76 8.17
CA GLU A 172 -14.61 -3.12 7.03
C GLU A 172 -14.00 -3.55 5.70
N LEU A 173 -12.66 -3.61 5.66
CA LEU A 173 -11.95 -4.10 4.49
C LEU A 173 -12.37 -5.53 4.11
N ASN A 174 -12.41 -6.43 5.10
CA ASN A 174 -12.83 -7.82 4.87
C ASN A 174 -14.29 -7.89 4.40
N LYS A 175 -15.21 -7.07 4.94
CA LYS A 175 -16.59 -7.00 4.46
C LYS A 175 -16.68 -6.57 3.00
N THR A 176 -15.89 -5.57 2.60
CA THR A 176 -15.86 -5.12 1.20
C THR A 176 -15.29 -6.21 0.29
N LEU A 177 -14.24 -6.91 0.70
CA LEU A 177 -13.67 -8.03 -0.05
C LEU A 177 -14.66 -9.19 -0.18
N ASP A 178 -15.29 -9.61 0.90
CA ASP A 178 -16.33 -10.64 0.90
C ASP A 178 -17.48 -10.29 -0.04
N LYS A 179 -17.92 -9.04 -0.06
CA LYS A 179 -18.95 -8.54 -0.98
C LYS A 179 -18.49 -8.65 -2.44
N LEU A 180 -17.24 -8.28 -2.72
CA LEU A 180 -16.67 -8.34 -4.07
C LEU A 180 -16.48 -9.77 -4.58
N GLU A 181 -16.12 -10.71 -3.71
CA GLU A 181 -15.86 -12.09 -4.07
C GLU A 181 -17.15 -12.92 -4.16
N LYS A 182 -18.09 -12.72 -3.22
CA LYS A 182 -19.22 -13.64 -3.01
C LYS A 182 -20.54 -13.18 -3.59
N ILE A 183 -20.71 -11.85 -3.79
CA ILE A 183 -21.98 -11.30 -4.28
C ILE A 183 -21.85 -10.92 -5.75
N GLU A 184 -22.29 -11.83 -6.61
CA GLU A 184 -22.33 -11.64 -8.07
C GLU A 184 -23.62 -10.96 -8.52
N TYR A 185 -23.58 -10.33 -9.70
CA TYR A 185 -24.78 -9.86 -10.37
C TYR A 185 -25.59 -11.03 -10.93
N SER A 186 -26.82 -11.14 -10.49
CA SER A 186 -27.83 -11.98 -11.13
C SER A 186 -29.19 -11.34 -10.94
N ALA A 187 -30.11 -11.62 -11.86
CA ALA A 187 -31.49 -11.15 -11.75
C ALA A 187 -32.15 -11.63 -10.44
N GLU A 188 -31.80 -12.82 -9.98
CA GLU A 188 -32.28 -13.40 -8.73
C GLU A 188 -31.75 -12.63 -7.51
N ASN A 189 -30.43 -12.35 -7.45
CA ASN A 189 -29.83 -11.59 -6.36
C ASN A 189 -30.42 -10.18 -6.27
N ILE A 190 -30.63 -9.52 -7.41
CA ILE A 190 -31.27 -8.18 -7.45
C ILE A 190 -32.71 -8.25 -6.92
N LYS A 191 -33.49 -9.26 -7.31
CA LYS A 191 -34.85 -9.47 -6.80
C LYS A 191 -34.87 -9.72 -5.30
N ASN A 192 -33.89 -10.46 -4.79
CA ASN A 192 -33.76 -10.75 -3.36
C ASN A 192 -33.08 -9.63 -2.57
N ARG A 193 -32.79 -8.48 -3.18
CA ARG A 193 -32.10 -7.31 -2.60
C ARG A 193 -30.67 -7.62 -2.12
N VAL A 194 -30.05 -8.66 -2.65
CA VAL A 194 -28.64 -8.95 -2.48
C VAL A 194 -27.87 -8.19 -3.57
N LEU A 195 -27.38 -7.01 -3.24
CA LEU A 195 -26.84 -6.07 -4.23
C LEU A 195 -25.30 -6.23 -4.36
N PRO A 196 -24.80 -6.56 -5.55
CA PRO A 196 -23.38 -6.56 -5.82
C PRO A 196 -22.80 -5.15 -5.75
N ALA A 197 -21.48 -5.05 -5.58
CA ALA A 197 -20.79 -3.77 -5.63
C ALA A 197 -20.95 -3.13 -7.02
N ASN A 198 -21.36 -1.86 -7.06
CA ASN A 198 -21.51 -1.12 -8.32
C ASN A 198 -20.20 -0.39 -8.69
N ILE A 199 -19.62 0.30 -7.71
CA ILE A 199 -18.38 1.02 -7.86
C ILE A 199 -17.53 0.84 -6.63
N VAL A 200 -16.23 0.63 -6.84
CA VAL A 200 -15.22 0.51 -5.78
C VAL A 200 -14.21 1.63 -5.95
N LEU A 201 -14.09 2.48 -4.95
CA LEU A 201 -13.08 3.54 -4.90
C LEU A 201 -11.85 2.99 -4.18
N ALA A 202 -10.71 2.98 -4.83
CA ALA A 202 -9.50 2.36 -4.31
C ALA A 202 -8.28 3.27 -4.42
N THR A 203 -7.34 3.10 -3.49
CA THR A 203 -5.98 3.62 -3.59
C THR A 203 -5.00 2.45 -3.78
N ASN A 204 -3.73 2.63 -3.47
CA ASN A 204 -2.70 1.59 -3.58
C ASN A 204 -3.03 0.28 -2.82
N MET A 205 -4.02 0.27 -1.95
CA MET A 205 -4.49 -0.95 -1.28
C MET A 205 -4.99 -2.02 -2.26
N ILE A 206 -5.56 -1.62 -3.41
CA ILE A 206 -5.99 -2.58 -4.43
C ILE A 206 -4.81 -3.34 -5.06
N SER A 207 -3.63 -2.71 -5.12
CA SER A 207 -2.43 -3.35 -5.68
C SER A 207 -1.85 -4.44 -4.80
N VAL A 208 -2.37 -4.62 -3.57
CA VAL A 208 -1.81 -5.52 -2.58
C VAL A 208 -2.80 -6.61 -2.19
N GLY A 209 -2.55 -7.84 -2.67
CA GLY A 209 -3.19 -9.05 -2.16
C GLY A 209 -4.68 -9.22 -2.50
N ILE A 210 -5.29 -8.31 -3.25
CA ILE A 210 -6.68 -8.45 -3.71
C ILE A 210 -6.69 -9.29 -4.99
N ASP A 211 -7.38 -10.40 -4.95
CA ASP A 211 -7.54 -11.33 -6.08
C ASP A 211 -9.01 -11.63 -6.32
N VAL A 212 -9.70 -10.69 -6.95
CA VAL A 212 -11.13 -10.84 -7.30
C VAL A 212 -11.25 -10.98 -8.81
N ALA A 213 -11.46 -12.19 -9.27
CA ALA A 213 -11.48 -12.56 -10.69
C ALA A 213 -12.55 -11.82 -11.52
N ARG A 214 -13.66 -11.43 -10.89
CA ARG A 214 -14.78 -10.75 -11.55
C ARG A 214 -14.58 -9.25 -11.81
N LEU A 215 -13.47 -8.66 -11.38
CA LEU A 215 -13.16 -7.26 -11.66
C LEU A 215 -12.49 -7.12 -13.02
N ASN A 216 -13.23 -6.64 -14.03
CA ASN A 216 -12.70 -6.50 -15.39
C ASN A 216 -12.78 -5.08 -15.94
N VAL A 217 -13.29 -4.11 -15.18
CA VAL A 217 -13.32 -2.70 -15.57
C VAL A 217 -12.62 -1.85 -14.51
N MET A 218 -11.61 -1.11 -14.93
CA MET A 218 -10.91 -0.16 -14.07
C MET A 218 -10.78 1.21 -14.72
N LEU A 219 -11.00 2.25 -13.93
CA LEU A 219 -10.69 3.63 -14.27
C LEU A 219 -9.55 4.12 -13.37
N LEU A 220 -8.37 4.36 -13.93
CA LEU A 220 -7.25 4.98 -13.24
C LEU A 220 -7.33 6.50 -13.40
N VAL A 221 -7.58 7.21 -12.30
CA VAL A 221 -7.80 8.66 -12.29
C VAL A 221 -6.48 9.40 -12.10
N GLY A 222 -5.76 9.59 -13.21
CA GLY A 222 -4.39 10.09 -13.29
C GLY A 222 -3.36 8.96 -13.32
N GLN A 223 -2.25 9.22 -14.00
CA GLN A 223 -1.14 8.28 -14.04
C GLN A 223 -0.53 8.11 -12.64
N PRO A 224 -0.40 6.89 -12.11
CA PRO A 224 0.34 6.62 -10.88
C PRO A 224 1.78 7.16 -10.95
N LYS A 225 2.34 7.52 -9.80
CA LYS A 225 3.68 8.13 -9.76
C LYS A 225 4.76 7.17 -10.23
N LEU A 226 4.64 5.90 -9.88
CA LEU A 226 5.56 4.85 -10.24
C LEU A 226 4.94 3.92 -11.29
N THR A 227 5.74 3.52 -12.26
CA THR A 227 5.34 2.52 -13.26
C THR A 227 5.05 1.17 -12.61
N SER A 228 5.80 0.80 -11.57
CA SER A 228 5.53 -0.40 -10.77
C SER A 228 4.13 -0.38 -10.12
N GLU A 229 3.70 0.75 -9.59
CA GLU A 229 2.37 0.95 -9.03
C GLU A 229 1.29 0.86 -10.11
N TYR A 230 1.53 1.49 -11.26
CA TYR A 230 0.65 1.41 -12.42
C TYR A 230 0.42 -0.04 -12.87
N ILE A 231 1.50 -0.82 -13.01
CA ILE A 231 1.44 -2.24 -13.38
C ILE A 231 0.66 -3.04 -12.33
N GLN A 232 0.98 -2.86 -11.05
CA GLN A 232 0.36 -3.59 -9.96
C GLN A 232 -1.13 -3.27 -9.80
N ALA A 233 -1.55 -2.03 -9.99
CA ALA A 233 -2.95 -1.64 -9.95
C ALA A 233 -3.71 -2.15 -11.18
N SER A 234 -3.25 -1.86 -12.38
CA SER A 234 -3.94 -2.25 -13.62
C SER A 234 -3.99 -3.76 -13.84
N SER A 235 -3.04 -4.52 -13.27
CA SER A 235 -3.03 -5.99 -13.35
C SER A 235 -4.14 -6.66 -12.52
N ARG A 236 -4.88 -5.90 -11.71
CA ARG A 236 -5.99 -6.44 -10.90
C ARG A 236 -7.27 -6.67 -11.69
N VAL A 237 -7.36 -6.15 -12.90
CA VAL A 237 -8.49 -6.38 -13.80
C VAL A 237 -8.09 -7.20 -14.99
N GLY A 238 -9.02 -7.98 -15.52
CA GLY A 238 -8.77 -8.82 -16.71
C GLY A 238 -7.83 -9.99 -16.43
N ARG A 239 -8.09 -10.77 -15.38
CA ARG A 239 -7.30 -11.95 -15.04
C ARG A 239 -7.79 -13.21 -15.73
N GLU A 240 -9.09 -13.46 -15.67
CA GLU A 240 -9.74 -14.63 -16.26
C GLU A 240 -10.57 -14.26 -17.48
N TYR A 241 -11.04 -13.02 -17.54
CA TYR A 241 -11.86 -12.50 -18.63
C TYR A 241 -11.19 -11.27 -19.27
N PRO A 242 -11.65 -10.83 -20.46
CA PRO A 242 -11.14 -9.61 -21.08
C PRO A 242 -11.24 -8.41 -20.12
N GLY A 243 -10.14 -7.73 -19.88
CA GLY A 243 -10.11 -6.58 -19.00
C GLY A 243 -10.04 -5.25 -19.75
N MET A 244 -10.65 -4.21 -19.17
CA MET A 244 -10.56 -2.84 -19.68
C MET A 244 -9.99 -1.92 -18.59
N ALA A 245 -8.83 -1.32 -18.88
CA ALA A 245 -8.18 -0.33 -18.04
C ALA A 245 -8.26 1.03 -18.73
N PHE A 246 -9.13 1.90 -18.25
CA PHE A 246 -9.24 3.28 -18.71
C PHE A 246 -8.29 4.14 -17.90
N VAL A 247 -7.36 4.81 -18.56
CA VAL A 247 -6.39 5.70 -17.91
C VAL A 247 -6.76 7.12 -18.23
N MET A 248 -7.18 7.86 -17.23
CA MET A 248 -7.60 9.25 -17.36
C MET A 248 -6.43 10.18 -17.04
N TYR A 249 -6.01 10.92 -18.03
CA TYR A 249 -4.93 11.90 -17.93
C TYR A 249 -5.46 13.31 -17.66
N ASP A 250 -4.68 14.11 -16.93
CA ASP A 250 -4.95 15.51 -16.68
C ASP A 250 -4.15 16.38 -17.66
N GLY A 251 -4.81 16.98 -18.63
CA GLY A 251 -4.18 17.85 -19.63
C GLY A 251 -3.47 19.09 -19.04
N GLY A 252 -3.78 19.46 -17.78
CA GLY A 252 -3.10 20.52 -17.05
C GLY A 252 -1.77 20.09 -16.43
N LYS A 253 -1.48 18.79 -16.37
CA LYS A 253 -0.24 18.24 -15.81
C LYS A 253 0.69 17.79 -16.94
N SER A 254 1.89 18.37 -17.02
CA SER A 254 2.90 18.04 -18.04
C SER A 254 3.23 16.54 -18.09
N ARG A 255 3.32 15.88 -16.93
CA ARG A 255 3.59 14.46 -16.83
C ARG A 255 2.47 13.62 -17.45
N ASP A 256 1.22 13.90 -17.10
CA ASP A 256 0.07 13.18 -17.64
C ASP A 256 -0.06 13.38 -19.16
N ARG A 257 0.21 14.61 -19.64
CA ARG A 257 0.24 14.90 -21.06
C ARG A 257 1.32 14.08 -21.80
N SER A 258 2.53 14.02 -21.26
CA SER A 258 3.62 13.21 -21.82
C SER A 258 3.25 11.73 -21.90
N HIS A 259 2.65 11.16 -20.84
CA HIS A 259 2.17 9.77 -20.88
C HIS A 259 1.05 9.55 -21.91
N TYR A 260 0.18 10.53 -22.10
CA TYR A 260 -0.86 10.43 -23.13
C TYR A 260 -0.30 10.48 -24.54
N GLU A 261 0.63 11.39 -24.81
CA GLU A 261 1.31 11.52 -26.10
C GLU A 261 2.13 10.27 -26.47
N GLN A 262 2.75 9.64 -25.45
CA GLN A 262 3.56 8.44 -25.57
C GLN A 262 2.76 7.16 -25.20
N PHE A 263 1.44 7.19 -25.27
CA PHE A 263 0.58 6.13 -24.73
C PHE A 263 0.91 4.76 -25.34
N ARG A 264 1.00 4.64 -26.65
CA ARG A 264 1.28 3.36 -27.32
C ARG A 264 2.68 2.82 -27.03
N PRO A 265 3.78 3.55 -27.29
CA PRO A 265 5.12 3.04 -27.02
C PRO A 265 5.35 2.75 -25.53
N TYR A 266 4.70 3.48 -24.62
CA TYR A 266 4.77 3.20 -23.21
C TYR A 266 4.11 1.84 -22.86
N HIS A 267 2.92 1.55 -23.39
CA HIS A 267 2.20 0.30 -23.10
C HIS A 267 2.80 -0.93 -23.80
N GLU A 268 3.43 -0.75 -24.95
CA GLU A 268 4.13 -1.83 -25.65
C GLU A 268 5.36 -2.34 -24.89
N SER A 269 5.91 -1.53 -23.99
CA SER A 269 7.13 -1.88 -23.24
C SER A 269 7.17 -1.32 -21.82
N PHE A 270 6.03 -1.21 -21.12
CA PHE A 270 5.97 -0.48 -19.86
C PHE A 270 6.81 -1.11 -18.72
N TYR A 271 7.11 -2.40 -18.75
CA TYR A 271 8.07 -3.01 -17.82
C TYR A 271 9.48 -2.42 -17.94
N LYS A 272 9.86 -1.92 -19.11
CA LYS A 272 11.14 -1.23 -19.34
C LYS A 272 11.23 0.09 -18.57
N TYR A 273 10.09 0.71 -18.29
CA TYR A 273 10.02 2.01 -17.60
C TYR A 273 9.88 1.88 -16.09
N VAL A 274 9.90 0.67 -15.53
CA VAL A 274 9.92 0.48 -14.09
C VAL A 274 11.13 1.19 -13.50
N GLU A 275 10.87 2.06 -12.54
CA GLU A 275 11.89 2.88 -11.90
C GLU A 275 12.76 2.03 -10.96
N PRO A 276 14.09 2.28 -10.92
CA PRO A 276 14.93 1.64 -9.91
C PRO A 276 14.57 2.21 -8.53
N THR A 277 14.26 1.34 -7.59
CA THR A 277 13.97 1.73 -6.21
C THR A 277 15.24 1.67 -5.39
N GLY A 278 15.71 2.83 -4.90
CA GLY A 278 16.81 2.89 -3.93
C GLY A 278 16.34 2.43 -2.55
N ALA A 279 17.19 1.73 -1.83
CA ALA A 279 16.96 1.36 -0.44
C ALA A 279 18.09 1.93 0.43
N THR A 280 17.71 2.77 1.38
CA THR A 280 18.61 3.38 2.37
C THR A 280 18.13 3.06 3.79
N PRO A 281 18.24 1.79 4.23
CA PRO A 281 17.62 1.32 5.47
C PRO A 281 18.15 2.04 6.72
N PHE A 282 19.37 2.52 6.68
CA PHE A 282 20.01 3.20 7.82
C PHE A 282 20.02 4.74 7.70
N SER A 283 19.25 5.32 6.76
CA SER A 283 19.10 6.78 6.73
C SER A 283 18.43 7.32 8.01
N GLY A 284 18.78 8.53 8.42
CA GLY A 284 18.25 9.18 9.65
C GLY A 284 16.70 9.10 9.75
N PRO A 285 15.92 9.43 8.68
CA PRO A 285 14.46 9.28 8.72
C PRO A 285 13.98 7.84 8.93
N ALA A 286 14.69 6.83 8.40
CA ALA A 286 14.34 5.43 8.60
C ALA A 286 14.64 4.97 10.03
N ARG A 287 15.81 5.36 10.57
CA ARG A 287 16.20 5.08 11.96
C ARG A 287 15.21 5.71 12.95
N LYS A 288 14.88 6.99 12.78
CA LYS A 288 13.91 7.70 13.63
C LYS A 288 12.56 7.00 13.69
N ARG A 289 12.11 6.39 12.59
CA ARG A 289 10.80 5.75 12.50
C ARG A 289 10.75 4.30 12.98
N ALA A 290 11.87 3.57 12.94
CA ALA A 290 11.83 2.12 13.14
C ALA A 290 12.92 1.55 14.03
N LEU A 291 14.01 2.27 14.31
CA LEU A 291 15.14 1.71 15.06
C LEU A 291 14.73 1.25 16.47
N HIS A 292 13.95 2.07 17.19
CA HIS A 292 13.42 1.70 18.50
C HIS A 292 12.55 0.44 18.45
N ALA A 293 11.67 0.34 17.46
CA ALA A 293 10.78 -0.81 17.36
C ALA A 293 11.53 -2.12 17.10
N VAL A 294 12.57 -2.10 16.27
CA VAL A 294 13.35 -3.31 15.95
C VAL A 294 14.26 -3.72 17.12
N LEU A 295 14.80 -2.77 17.90
CA LEU A 295 15.59 -3.05 19.10
C LEU A 295 14.72 -3.65 20.20
N ILE A 296 13.56 -3.07 20.45
CA ILE A 296 12.57 -3.59 21.42
C ILE A 296 12.14 -5.00 21.00
N ALA A 297 11.84 -5.23 19.72
CA ALA A 297 11.48 -6.53 19.20
C ALA A 297 12.59 -7.58 19.39
N TYR A 298 13.85 -7.20 19.18
CA TYR A 298 15.00 -8.08 19.39
C TYR A 298 15.06 -8.58 20.82
N LEU A 299 15.04 -7.70 21.82
CA LEU A 299 15.09 -8.07 23.23
C LEU A 299 13.86 -8.88 23.65
N ARG A 300 12.66 -8.44 23.25
CA ARG A 300 11.40 -9.13 23.53
C ARG A 300 11.37 -10.57 23.02
N LEU A 301 11.97 -10.83 21.87
CA LEU A 301 12.05 -12.17 21.28
C LEU A 301 13.25 -12.98 21.76
N SER A 302 14.27 -12.33 22.33
CA SER A 302 15.45 -12.99 22.88
C SER A 302 15.20 -13.62 24.24
N ASP A 303 14.36 -13.01 25.07
CA ASP A 303 14.13 -13.49 26.45
C ASP A 303 12.61 -13.65 26.74
N PRO A 304 12.17 -14.85 27.20
CA PRO A 304 10.78 -15.10 27.62
C PRO A 304 10.27 -14.11 28.67
N SER A 305 11.12 -13.59 29.55
CA SER A 305 10.74 -12.63 30.61
C SER A 305 10.33 -11.24 30.11
N LEU A 306 10.57 -10.96 28.80
CA LEU A 306 10.15 -9.74 28.12
C LEU A 306 9.00 -10.00 27.12
N ARG A 307 8.56 -11.24 26.94
CA ARG A 307 7.71 -11.62 25.81
C ARG A 307 6.27 -11.15 25.92
N LEU A 308 5.65 -11.19 27.10
CA LEU A 308 4.26 -10.80 27.29
C LEU A 308 4.09 -9.28 27.19
N ASP A 309 2.90 -8.84 26.82
CA ASP A 309 2.64 -7.42 26.56
C ASP A 309 2.85 -6.51 27.76
N ASN A 310 2.57 -7.00 28.97
CA ASN A 310 2.78 -6.28 30.22
C ASN A 310 4.19 -6.44 30.79
N PHE A 311 5.12 -7.07 30.07
CA PHE A 311 6.48 -7.32 30.54
C PHE A 311 7.47 -6.24 30.11
N ALA A 312 7.02 -5.16 29.48
CA ALA A 312 7.87 -4.00 29.17
C ALA A 312 8.50 -3.42 30.45
N VAL A 313 7.81 -3.53 31.59
CA VAL A 313 8.27 -3.11 32.92
C VAL A 313 9.46 -3.93 33.45
N ASN A 314 9.67 -5.14 32.94
CA ASN A 314 10.74 -6.04 33.40
C ASN A 314 12.11 -5.72 32.79
N PHE A 315 12.16 -4.76 31.86
CA PHE A 315 13.42 -4.36 31.27
C PHE A 315 14.32 -3.69 32.31
N ARG A 316 15.56 -4.17 32.39
CA ARG A 316 16.65 -3.60 33.18
C ARG A 316 17.91 -3.62 32.32
N LYS A 317 18.46 -2.44 32.01
CA LYS A 317 19.60 -2.29 31.12
C LYS A 317 20.79 -3.17 31.53
N ASP A 318 21.13 -3.16 32.82
CA ASP A 318 22.24 -3.95 33.35
C ASP A 318 22.04 -5.46 33.14
N LYS A 319 20.82 -5.95 33.29
CA LYS A 319 20.47 -7.36 33.09
C LYS A 319 20.65 -7.80 31.65
N TYR A 320 20.38 -6.92 30.71
CA TYR A 320 20.38 -7.20 29.27
C TYR A 320 21.57 -6.60 28.53
N GLN A 321 22.63 -6.16 29.25
CA GLN A 321 23.77 -5.48 28.64
C GLN A 321 24.41 -6.30 27.51
N LYS A 322 24.53 -7.61 27.72
CA LYS A 322 25.11 -8.52 26.70
C LYS A 322 24.28 -8.53 25.41
N GLU A 323 22.97 -8.66 25.50
CA GLU A 323 22.07 -8.64 24.35
C GLU A 323 22.03 -7.27 23.66
N ILE A 324 22.15 -6.22 24.46
CA ILE A 324 22.26 -4.83 23.95
C ILE A 324 23.54 -4.65 23.16
N ASP A 325 24.67 -5.11 23.68
CA ASP A 325 25.95 -5.03 22.97
C ASP A 325 25.94 -5.86 21.70
N GLU A 326 25.40 -7.09 21.75
CA GLU A 326 25.27 -7.97 20.58
C GLU A 326 24.49 -7.32 19.45
N ILE A 327 23.31 -6.76 19.74
CA ILE A 327 22.47 -6.14 18.69
C ILE A 327 23.03 -4.79 18.23
N THR A 328 23.63 -4.02 19.12
CA THR A 328 24.28 -2.76 18.79
C THR A 328 25.41 -2.98 17.81
N ASP A 329 26.33 -3.91 18.11
CA ASP A 329 27.45 -4.23 17.24
C ASP A 329 27.00 -4.84 15.90
N PHE A 330 25.92 -5.62 15.92
CA PHE A 330 25.34 -6.17 14.70
C PHE A 330 24.79 -5.05 13.79
N ILE A 331 23.98 -4.14 14.34
CA ILE A 331 23.35 -3.06 13.57
C ILE A 331 24.40 -2.06 13.09
N VAL A 332 25.35 -1.68 13.92
CA VAL A 332 26.43 -0.75 13.56
C VAL A 332 27.28 -1.31 12.42
N ARG A 333 27.72 -2.56 12.51
CA ARG A 333 28.48 -3.23 11.44
C ARG A 333 27.67 -3.30 10.14
N ARG A 334 26.41 -3.64 10.23
CA ARG A 334 25.52 -3.73 9.07
C ARG A 334 25.26 -2.36 8.46
N CYS A 335 25.05 -1.33 9.26
CA CYS A 335 24.94 0.05 8.80
C CYS A 335 26.16 0.45 7.97
N LYS A 336 27.35 0.25 8.50
CA LYS A 336 28.60 0.55 7.81
C LYS A 336 28.73 -0.22 6.49
N SER A 337 28.48 -1.53 6.51
CA SER A 337 28.55 -2.38 5.31
C SER A 337 27.56 -1.94 4.23
N VAL A 338 26.29 -1.72 4.59
CA VAL A 338 25.23 -1.30 3.65
C VAL A 338 25.49 0.10 3.10
N ASN A 339 25.86 1.05 3.96
CA ASN A 339 26.16 2.42 3.51
C ASN A 339 27.31 2.43 2.50
N HIS A 340 28.37 1.67 2.76
CA HIS A 340 29.49 1.54 1.84
C HIS A 340 29.10 0.86 0.51
N ARG A 341 28.21 -0.14 0.53
CA ARG A 341 27.69 -0.78 -0.69
C ARG A 341 26.80 0.16 -1.53
N VAL A 342 26.01 1.02 -0.86
CA VAL A 342 25.14 1.99 -1.52
C VAL A 342 25.93 3.16 -2.09
N ASN A 343 26.83 3.71 -1.29
CA ASN A 343 27.71 4.80 -1.68
C ASN A 343 29.05 4.73 -0.91
N PRO A 344 30.12 4.30 -1.57
CA PRO A 344 31.45 4.20 -0.93
C PRO A 344 32.00 5.52 -0.36
N TYR A 345 31.45 6.65 -0.81
CA TYR A 345 31.85 8.00 -0.34
C TYR A 345 30.91 8.56 0.73
N MET A 346 29.96 7.78 1.22
CA MET A 346 29.07 8.20 2.28
C MET A 346 29.84 8.32 3.60
N GLU A 347 29.56 9.37 4.36
CA GLU A 347 30.12 9.54 5.70
C GLU A 347 29.73 8.36 6.60
N ASP A 348 30.68 7.95 7.44
CA ASP A 348 30.47 6.86 8.41
C ASP A 348 29.71 7.39 9.62
N ASP A 349 28.42 7.18 9.65
CA ASP A 349 27.55 7.56 10.78
C ASP A 349 27.37 6.44 11.84
N SER A 350 28.29 5.47 11.86
CA SER A 350 28.26 4.34 12.79
C SER A 350 28.22 4.75 14.25
N GLU A 351 28.97 5.78 14.62
CA GLU A 351 29.00 6.29 15.98
C GLU A 351 27.67 6.98 16.36
N LEU A 352 27.08 7.73 15.43
CA LEU A 352 25.75 8.32 15.63
C LEU A 352 24.70 7.24 15.85
N VAL A 353 24.74 6.15 15.06
CA VAL A 353 23.84 5.01 15.22
C VAL A 353 24.00 4.34 16.58
N ARG A 354 25.23 4.21 17.09
CA ARG A 354 25.50 3.68 18.42
C ARG A 354 24.88 4.55 19.51
N GLN A 355 25.05 5.87 19.43
CA GLN A 355 24.47 6.82 20.36
C GLN A 355 22.94 6.81 20.33
N GLU A 356 22.33 6.72 19.14
CA GLU A 356 20.88 6.59 18.99
C GLU A 356 20.36 5.30 19.66
N ILE A 357 21.05 4.17 19.50
CA ILE A 357 20.69 2.89 20.14
C ILE A 357 20.78 3.01 21.67
N GLU A 358 21.86 3.57 22.19
CA GLU A 358 22.06 3.80 23.62
C GLU A 358 20.90 4.65 24.20
N SER A 359 20.61 5.77 23.58
CA SER A 359 19.50 6.66 23.97
C SER A 359 18.14 5.95 23.99
N ILE A 360 17.90 5.02 23.07
CA ILE A 360 16.65 4.24 23.04
C ILE A 360 16.52 3.34 24.27
N PHE A 361 17.59 2.64 24.65
CA PHE A 361 17.58 1.78 25.82
C PHE A 361 17.54 2.56 27.15
N GLU A 362 18.22 3.70 27.23
CA GLU A 362 18.12 4.61 28.38
C GLU A 362 16.70 5.13 28.56
N LYS A 363 16.06 5.54 27.46
CA LYS A 363 14.67 5.98 27.50
C LYS A 363 13.73 4.86 27.93
N TRP A 364 13.92 3.63 27.45
CA TRP A 364 13.11 2.49 27.90
C TRP A 364 13.28 2.24 29.40
N GLN A 365 14.51 2.28 29.92
CA GLN A 365 14.80 2.13 31.36
C GLN A 365 14.08 3.21 32.16
N SER A 366 14.21 4.49 31.78
CA SER A 366 13.54 5.61 32.46
C SER A 366 12.02 5.41 32.51
N LEU A 367 11.39 5.11 31.38
CA LEU A 367 9.95 4.85 31.30
C LEU A 367 9.52 3.65 32.14
N SER A 368 10.35 2.61 32.21
CA SER A 368 10.08 1.43 33.04
C SER A 368 10.15 1.77 34.55
N ASP A 369 11.10 2.60 34.95
CA ASP A 369 11.29 3.02 36.34
C ASP A 369 10.18 3.98 36.81
N GLU A 370 9.68 4.83 35.93
CA GLU A 370 8.60 5.78 36.21
C GLU A 370 7.20 5.13 36.24
N SER A 371 7.03 3.92 35.71
CA SER A 371 5.73 3.29 35.42
C SER A 371 4.96 2.72 36.62
N ASN A 372 5.47 2.82 37.83
CA ASN A 372 4.85 2.25 39.06
C ASN A 372 4.43 0.77 38.92
N GLY A 373 5.13 -0.01 38.11
CA GLY A 373 4.89 -1.44 37.90
C GLY A 373 3.80 -1.80 36.87
N ILE A 374 3.20 -0.81 36.21
CA ILE A 374 2.21 -1.01 35.13
C ILE A 374 2.76 -0.40 33.85
N PHE A 375 3.29 -1.26 32.96
CA PHE A 375 3.89 -0.77 31.71
C PHE A 375 3.78 -1.82 30.60
N PHE A 376 3.17 -1.42 29.49
CA PHE A 376 2.87 -2.30 28.36
C PHE A 376 3.73 -1.93 27.15
N TYR A 377 3.87 -2.86 26.19
CA TYR A 377 4.53 -2.53 24.91
C TYR A 377 3.71 -1.59 24.05
N GLY A 378 2.41 -1.68 24.05
CA GLY A 378 1.57 -0.81 23.21
C GLY A 378 0.17 -0.61 23.80
N ASP A 379 -0.70 0.02 23.02
CA ASP A 379 -2.08 0.27 23.40
C ASP A 379 -2.85 -1.02 23.66
N ARG A 380 -3.64 -1.04 24.70
CA ARG A 380 -4.60 -2.09 24.98
C ARG A 380 -5.99 -1.52 25.21
N PHE A 381 -7.02 -2.31 24.85
CA PHE A 381 -8.45 -2.02 25.10
C PHE A 381 -8.81 -1.86 26.58
N MET A 382 -7.89 -2.14 27.50
CA MET A 382 -8.13 -2.12 28.94
C MET A 382 -7.22 -1.17 29.71
N LEU A 383 -6.59 -0.19 29.09
CA LEU A 383 -5.89 0.84 29.84
C LEU A 383 -6.93 1.65 30.61
N LYS A 384 -6.77 1.74 31.94
CA LYS A 384 -7.66 2.49 32.82
C LYS A 384 -7.69 3.99 32.46
N ASN A 385 -6.63 4.46 31.83
CA ASN A 385 -6.50 5.82 31.34
C ASN A 385 -5.80 5.79 29.98
N PRO A 386 -6.51 5.59 28.85
CA PRO A 386 -5.91 5.50 27.52
C PRO A 386 -5.19 6.81 27.12
N ASP A 387 -5.52 7.93 27.74
CA ASP A 387 -4.91 9.26 27.49
C ASP A 387 -3.84 9.61 28.53
N GLY A 388 -3.57 8.73 29.50
CA GLY A 388 -2.58 8.96 30.56
C GLY A 388 -1.15 8.73 30.10
N PRO A 389 -0.19 9.58 30.48
CA PRO A 389 1.22 9.34 30.21
C PRO A 389 1.73 8.14 31.05
N GLY A 390 2.66 7.36 30.49
CA GLY A 390 3.51 6.45 31.24
C GLY A 390 3.07 4.99 31.33
N GLU A 391 1.97 4.58 30.67
CA GLU A 391 1.54 3.19 30.72
C GLU A 391 1.97 2.35 29.50
N ARG A 392 2.63 2.94 28.49
CA ARG A 392 3.02 2.30 27.25
C ARG A 392 4.43 2.68 26.79
N LEU A 393 5.12 1.74 26.17
CA LEU A 393 6.43 1.95 25.56
C LEU A 393 6.32 2.47 24.12
N LEU A 394 5.33 1.96 23.37
CA LEU A 394 5.09 2.26 21.96
C LEU A 394 3.70 2.86 21.78
N LYS A 395 3.57 3.89 20.97
CA LYS A 395 2.30 4.49 20.55
C LYS A 395 2.25 4.66 19.04
N ILE A 396 1.06 4.76 18.48
CA ILE A 396 0.87 5.07 17.07
C ILE A 396 1.33 6.49 16.79
N PHE A 397 2.01 6.71 15.68
CA PHE A 397 2.49 8.02 15.26
C PHE A 397 1.34 9.05 15.24
N GLY A 398 1.56 10.19 15.90
CA GLY A 398 0.61 11.28 15.97
C GLY A 398 -0.54 11.10 16.96
N THR A 399 -0.58 10.00 17.73
CA THR A 399 -1.54 9.82 18.84
C THR A 399 -0.97 10.25 20.19
N TYR A 400 -1.83 10.47 21.16
CA TYR A 400 -1.48 10.76 22.57
C TYR A 400 -0.40 11.85 22.72
N ARG A 401 -0.78 13.08 22.38
CA ARG A 401 0.11 14.24 22.42
C ARG A 401 0.64 14.46 23.85
N GLY A 402 1.96 14.58 23.99
CA GLY A 402 2.63 14.74 25.30
C GLY A 402 3.01 13.42 25.99
N ASP A 403 2.53 12.27 25.52
CA ASP A 403 2.96 10.96 26.01
C ASP A 403 4.42 10.69 25.56
N PRO A 404 5.33 10.31 26.48
CA PRO A 404 6.75 10.10 26.18
C PRO A 404 7.04 8.80 25.41
N ALA A 405 6.06 7.93 25.22
CA ALA A 405 6.21 6.68 24.47
C ALA A 405 6.84 6.88 23.09
N PHE A 406 7.52 5.86 22.57
CA PHE A 406 8.06 5.90 21.22
C PHE A 406 6.95 5.87 20.17
N GLU A 407 7.01 6.78 19.22
CA GLU A 407 6.08 6.82 18.10
C GLU A 407 6.46 5.75 17.08
N THR A 408 5.56 4.81 16.78
CA THR A 408 5.79 3.71 15.86
C THR A 408 4.80 3.70 14.71
N MET A 409 5.19 3.08 13.62
CA MET A 409 4.38 2.94 12.41
C MET A 409 3.43 1.74 12.56
N THR A 410 2.22 1.87 12.03
CA THR A 410 1.24 0.78 11.93
C THR A 410 1.41 -0.07 10.68
N SER A 411 2.14 0.43 9.67
CA SER A 411 2.38 -0.27 8.42
C SER A 411 3.78 0.03 7.87
N MET A 412 4.41 -0.99 7.29
CA MET A 412 5.66 -0.83 6.53
C MET A 412 5.42 -0.42 5.07
N ARG A 413 4.18 -0.35 4.64
CA ARG A 413 3.81 0.07 3.29
C ARG A 413 3.77 1.58 3.18
N ASN A 414 4.00 2.08 1.99
CA ASN A 414 3.73 3.48 1.65
C ASN A 414 2.22 3.65 1.47
N VAL A 415 1.51 3.87 2.58
CA VAL A 415 0.08 4.16 2.58
C VAL A 415 -0.11 5.61 2.98
N ASP A 416 -1.17 6.24 2.46
CA ASP A 416 -1.56 7.57 2.91
C ASP A 416 -1.97 7.48 4.38
N VAL A 417 -1.30 8.24 5.23
CA VAL A 417 -1.61 8.34 6.65
C VAL A 417 -2.34 9.65 6.90
N MET A 418 -3.47 9.58 7.60
CA MET A 418 -4.10 10.80 8.10
C MET A 418 -3.21 11.40 9.18
N VAL A 419 -2.74 12.61 8.96
CA VAL A 419 -2.02 13.39 9.97
C VAL A 419 -3.05 14.20 10.73
N PRO A 420 -3.22 13.98 12.04
CA PRO A 420 -4.10 14.82 12.83
C PRO A 420 -3.57 16.27 12.82
N GLY A 421 -4.37 17.17 12.30
CA GLY A 421 -4.09 18.60 12.35
C GLY A 421 -4.76 19.21 13.58
N SER A 422 -4.07 20.05 14.33
CA SER A 422 -4.68 20.91 15.34
C SER A 422 -4.64 22.36 14.86
N ILE A 423 -5.78 23.05 14.95
CA ILE A 423 -5.85 24.49 14.77
C ILE A 423 -5.35 25.09 16.09
N ILE A 424 -4.24 25.82 16.04
CA ILE A 424 -3.77 26.62 17.17
C ILE A 424 -4.39 27.99 16.96
N GLU A 425 -5.36 28.37 17.80
CA GLU A 425 -5.82 29.75 17.88
C GLU A 425 -4.68 30.59 18.45
N TRP A 426 -4.16 31.49 17.65
CA TRP A 426 -3.20 32.51 18.11
C TRP A 426 -3.99 33.65 18.72
N ASN A 427 -4.02 33.72 20.05
CA ASN A 427 -4.52 34.90 20.72
C ASN A 427 -3.42 35.98 20.69
N GLU A 428 -3.64 37.04 19.95
CA GLU A 428 -2.75 38.21 19.88
C GLU A 428 -2.75 39.07 21.18
N ASP A 429 -3.54 38.67 22.18
CA ASP A 429 -3.62 39.38 23.44
C ASP A 429 -2.83 38.63 24.54
N LYS A 430 -1.49 38.81 24.53
CA LYS A 430 -0.63 38.86 25.73
C LYS A 430 0.72 39.45 25.38
#